data_78039dc6c8ce3f23364a4e6707bbcfc2
#
_entry.id   78039dc6c8ce3f23364a4e6707bbcfc2
#
_cell.length_a   1.000
_cell.length_b   1.000
_cell.length_c   1.000
_cell.angle_alpha   90.00
_cell.angle_beta   90.00
_cell.angle_gamma   90.00
#
_symmetry.space_group_name_H-M   'P 1'
#
loop_
_entity.id
_entity.type
_entity.pdbx_description
1 polymer ?
#
loop_
_entity_poly.entity_id
_entity_poly.type
_entity_poly.pdbx_seq_one_letter_code
_entity_poly.pdbx_strand_id
1 'polypeptide(L)'
;MNVWIWSLPLLAVAWGGVNLAIRRGLAPERVVEQATPEGLPWREVMVPGTNGKQLFGWFIPAGERAPALVIIHGWGGNAEMMLPLAAPLHAAGFALLLLDARCHGRSADDSFASLPRFAEDIETGLDWLAVQPEVDGGRLGIIGHSVGAGAALLVASRRPGLGAVVSLAAFAHPALMMRRWLASKNIPHWPVGAYILAYVQRVIGYRFDDIAPCRTIAHVRCPVLLVHGQDDATVPADEARQIQAAALGDVVELLVIPGSHDNYGDVGRQIGRLSDFLLRTLGRMG
;
A
#
# COMPACT_ATOMS: atom_id res chain seq x y z
N MET A 1 -12.77 -6.38 -54.93
CA MET A 1 -12.15 -7.22 -53.88
C MET A 1 -12.32 -6.50 -52.56
N ASN A 2 -13.14 -7.06 -51.62
CA ASN A 2 -13.65 -6.35 -50.47
C ASN A 2 -12.55 -6.09 -49.43
N VAL A 3 -12.04 -4.88 -49.38
CA VAL A 3 -11.05 -4.37 -48.38
C VAL A 3 -11.55 -4.54 -46.93
N TRP A 4 -12.89 -4.58 -46.75
CA TRP A 4 -13.57 -4.70 -45.45
C TRP A 4 -13.42 -6.07 -44.78
N ILE A 5 -13.07 -7.13 -45.51
CA ILE A 5 -12.94 -8.50 -44.94
C ILE A 5 -11.70 -8.60 -44.03
N TRP A 6 -10.66 -7.83 -44.29
CA TRP A 6 -9.41 -7.85 -43.50
C TRP A 6 -9.35 -6.79 -42.40
N SER A 7 -10.27 -5.80 -42.41
CA SER A 7 -10.27 -4.74 -41.40
C SER A 7 -10.70 -5.22 -40.02
N LEU A 8 -11.68 -6.12 -39.91
CA LEU A 8 -12.17 -6.67 -38.64
C LEU A 8 -11.11 -7.51 -37.88
N PRO A 9 -10.41 -8.46 -38.53
CA PRO A 9 -9.31 -9.18 -37.87
C PRO A 9 -8.17 -8.27 -37.41
N LEU A 10 -7.77 -7.27 -38.21
CA LEU A 10 -6.73 -6.31 -37.84
C LEU A 10 -7.13 -5.45 -36.64
N LEU A 11 -8.38 -5.00 -36.59
CA LEU A 11 -8.90 -4.26 -35.44
C LEU A 11 -8.95 -5.13 -34.17
N ALA A 12 -9.33 -6.39 -34.29
CA ALA A 12 -9.36 -7.34 -33.16
C ALA A 12 -7.93 -7.60 -32.62
N VAL A 13 -6.95 -7.76 -33.49
CA VAL A 13 -5.53 -7.93 -33.13
C VAL A 13 -5.00 -6.66 -32.44
N ALA A 14 -5.26 -5.48 -33.01
CA ALA A 14 -4.87 -4.20 -32.41
C ALA A 14 -5.48 -4.01 -31.03
N TRP A 15 -6.79 -4.30 -30.89
CA TRP A 15 -7.50 -4.23 -29.61
C TRP A 15 -6.93 -5.22 -28.58
N GLY A 16 -6.64 -6.47 -29.00
CA GLY A 16 -5.96 -7.46 -28.15
C GLY A 16 -4.59 -6.99 -27.69
N GLY A 17 -3.81 -6.40 -28.59
CA GLY A 17 -2.48 -5.81 -28.30
C GLY A 17 -2.56 -4.68 -27.28
N VAL A 18 -3.51 -3.77 -27.39
CA VAL A 18 -3.75 -2.68 -26.44
C VAL A 18 -4.09 -3.26 -25.06
N ASN A 19 -5.00 -4.22 -24.99
CA ASN A 19 -5.37 -4.85 -23.71
C ASN A 19 -4.21 -5.59 -23.05
N LEU A 20 -3.39 -6.26 -23.84
CA LEU A 20 -2.17 -6.91 -23.33
C LEU A 20 -1.16 -5.87 -22.80
N ALA A 21 -0.98 -4.75 -23.49
CA ALA A 21 -0.09 -3.66 -23.06
C ALA A 21 -0.58 -3.04 -21.74
N ILE A 22 -1.90 -2.79 -21.58
CA ILE A 22 -2.48 -2.29 -20.33
C ILE A 22 -2.24 -3.30 -19.19
N ARG A 23 -2.47 -4.60 -19.43
CA ARG A 23 -2.22 -5.65 -18.43
C ARG A 23 -0.76 -5.72 -18.01
N ARG A 24 0.18 -5.62 -18.97
CA ARG A 24 1.61 -5.57 -18.66
C ARG A 24 1.98 -4.35 -17.84
N GLY A 25 1.33 -3.20 -18.09
CA GLY A 25 1.51 -1.99 -17.29
C GLY A 25 0.99 -2.07 -15.85
N LEU A 26 0.19 -3.10 -15.52
CA LEU A 26 -0.24 -3.41 -14.15
C LEU A 26 0.73 -4.32 -13.39
N ALA A 27 1.83 -4.74 -14.01
CA ALA A 27 2.94 -5.40 -13.34
C ALA A 27 4.11 -4.39 -13.29
N PRO A 28 4.55 -3.96 -12.08
CA PRO A 28 5.69 -3.06 -11.96
C PRO A 28 6.99 -3.77 -12.35
N GLU A 29 8.01 -2.99 -12.70
CA GLU A 29 9.36 -3.50 -12.79
C GLU A 29 9.81 -3.99 -11.40
N ARG A 30 10.39 -5.17 -11.36
CA ARG A 30 10.83 -5.78 -10.11
C ARG A 30 12.19 -5.21 -9.70
N VAL A 31 12.23 -4.62 -8.51
CA VAL A 31 13.45 -4.17 -7.87
C VAL A 31 13.73 -5.10 -6.68
N VAL A 32 14.90 -5.74 -6.67
CA VAL A 32 15.34 -6.62 -5.57
C VAL A 32 16.12 -5.79 -4.56
N GLU A 33 15.93 -6.12 -3.28
CA GLU A 33 16.58 -5.45 -2.15
C GLU A 33 18.11 -5.59 -2.24
N GLN A 34 18.80 -4.50 -1.93
CA GLN A 34 20.27 -4.43 -1.84
C GLN A 34 20.76 -4.26 -0.41
N ALA A 35 19.88 -3.78 0.50
CA ALA A 35 20.16 -3.62 1.92
C ALA A 35 19.26 -4.54 2.76
N THR A 36 19.65 -4.75 4.00
CA THR A 36 18.94 -5.58 4.99
C THR A 36 18.73 -4.79 6.29
N PRO A 37 17.87 -5.25 7.23
CA PRO A 37 17.68 -4.58 8.53
C PRO A 37 18.90 -4.72 9.47
N GLU A 38 20.06 -4.21 9.06
CA GLU A 38 21.31 -4.33 9.82
C GLU A 38 21.18 -3.77 11.24
N GLY A 39 21.83 -4.43 12.19
CA GLY A 39 21.81 -4.03 13.59
C GLY A 39 20.53 -4.38 14.36
N LEU A 40 19.57 -5.03 13.71
CA LEU A 40 18.32 -5.51 14.32
C LEU A 40 18.28 -7.04 14.37
N PRO A 41 17.52 -7.65 15.31
CA PRO A 41 17.27 -9.09 15.33
C PRO A 41 16.24 -9.43 14.24
N TRP A 42 16.66 -9.75 13.04
CA TRP A 42 15.75 -10.04 11.93
C TRP A 42 15.95 -11.43 11.34
N ARG A 43 14.91 -11.93 10.68
CA ARG A 43 14.96 -13.14 9.85
C ARG A 43 14.14 -12.97 8.58
N GLU A 44 14.60 -13.60 7.49
CA GLU A 44 13.79 -13.74 6.28
C GLU A 44 12.61 -14.68 6.53
N VAL A 45 11.47 -14.33 6.00
CA VAL A 45 10.27 -15.16 6.07
C VAL A 45 9.59 -15.24 4.72
N MET A 46 9.01 -16.41 4.44
CA MET A 46 8.12 -16.64 3.31
C MET A 46 6.71 -16.83 3.87
N VAL A 47 5.88 -15.80 3.77
CA VAL A 47 4.52 -15.80 4.27
C VAL A 47 3.61 -16.48 3.25
N PRO A 48 2.93 -17.60 3.59
CA PRO A 48 2.01 -18.28 2.69
C PRO A 48 0.80 -17.39 2.37
N GLY A 49 0.70 -16.95 1.14
CA GLY A 49 -0.39 -16.10 0.64
C GLY A 49 -1.50 -16.89 -0.06
N THR A 50 -2.46 -16.16 -0.62
CA THR A 50 -3.57 -16.72 -1.37
C THR A 50 -3.08 -17.43 -2.65
N ASN A 51 -3.81 -18.47 -3.08
CA ASN A 51 -3.54 -19.23 -4.32
C ASN A 51 -2.12 -19.83 -4.38
N GLY A 52 -1.54 -20.24 -3.24
CA GLY A 52 -0.21 -20.83 -3.17
C GLY A 52 0.95 -19.87 -3.43
N LYS A 53 0.68 -18.55 -3.47
CA LYS A 53 1.71 -17.53 -3.59
C LYS A 53 2.48 -17.41 -2.29
N GLN A 54 3.78 -17.11 -2.39
CA GLN A 54 4.64 -16.85 -1.23
C GLN A 54 5.01 -15.37 -1.23
N LEU A 55 4.79 -14.71 -0.10
CA LEU A 55 5.19 -13.32 0.09
C LEU A 55 6.49 -13.29 0.88
N PHE A 56 7.49 -12.63 0.33
CA PHE A 56 8.76 -12.41 1.04
C PHE A 56 8.62 -11.27 2.04
N GLY A 57 9.28 -11.39 3.17
CA GLY A 57 9.39 -10.30 4.13
C GLY A 57 10.56 -10.48 5.10
N TRP A 58 10.89 -9.40 5.80
CA TRP A 58 11.75 -9.42 6.97
C TRP A 58 10.90 -9.33 8.23
N PHE A 59 10.99 -10.31 9.09
CA PHE A 59 10.39 -10.27 10.41
C PHE A 59 11.44 -9.88 11.46
N ILE A 60 11.13 -8.85 12.23
CA ILE A 60 11.98 -8.28 13.28
C ILE A 60 11.20 -8.41 14.60
N PRO A 61 11.47 -9.42 15.45
CA PRO A 61 10.81 -9.57 16.75
C PRO A 61 11.30 -8.49 17.73
N ALA A 62 10.43 -8.08 18.66
CA ALA A 62 10.72 -7.05 19.67
C ALA A 62 10.49 -7.54 21.12
N GLY A 63 10.69 -8.81 21.37
CA GLY A 63 10.50 -9.44 22.70
C GLY A 63 9.30 -10.38 22.73
N GLU A 64 8.85 -10.72 23.92
CA GLU A 64 7.73 -11.64 24.12
C GLU A 64 6.40 -10.89 24.01
N ARG A 65 5.46 -11.43 23.21
CA ARG A 65 4.10 -10.88 23.02
C ARG A 65 4.08 -9.38 22.75
N ALA A 66 4.96 -8.93 21.85
CA ALA A 66 5.02 -7.53 21.45
C ALA A 66 3.83 -7.14 20.54
N PRO A 67 3.35 -5.88 20.56
CA PRO A 67 2.48 -5.38 19.52
C PRO A 67 3.23 -5.44 18.19
N ALA A 68 2.52 -5.67 17.08
CA ALA A 68 3.21 -5.88 15.81
C ALA A 68 2.59 -5.08 14.65
N LEU A 69 3.44 -4.79 13.68
CA LEU A 69 3.11 -3.96 12.52
C LEU A 69 3.43 -4.71 11.23
N VAL A 70 2.48 -4.77 10.30
CA VAL A 70 2.77 -5.02 8.89
C VAL A 70 3.17 -3.70 8.26
N ILE A 71 4.33 -3.66 7.62
CA ILE A 71 4.86 -2.47 6.94
C ILE A 71 4.97 -2.81 5.45
N ILE A 72 4.29 -2.04 4.60
CA ILE A 72 4.23 -2.30 3.16
C ILE A 72 4.55 -1.06 2.33
N HIS A 73 5.32 -1.26 1.29
CA HIS A 73 5.83 -0.26 0.36
C HIS A 73 4.78 0.23 -0.66
N GLY A 74 5.16 1.17 -1.51
CA GLY A 74 4.40 1.67 -2.65
C GLY A 74 4.62 0.87 -3.94
N TRP A 75 3.99 1.34 -5.03
CA TRP A 75 4.12 0.75 -6.36
C TRP A 75 5.57 0.79 -6.87
N GLY A 76 6.08 -0.35 -7.36
CA GLY A 76 7.45 -0.47 -7.85
C GLY A 76 8.51 -0.50 -6.76
N GLY A 77 8.12 -0.44 -5.48
CA GLY A 77 9.02 -0.55 -4.34
C GLY A 77 9.22 -1.98 -3.84
N ASN A 78 9.85 -2.08 -2.68
CA ASN A 78 10.10 -3.33 -1.95
C ASN A 78 10.25 -3.03 -0.44
N ALA A 79 10.47 -4.05 0.37
CA ALA A 79 10.62 -3.94 1.81
C ALA A 79 11.79 -3.01 2.23
N GLU A 80 12.86 -2.92 1.44
CA GLU A 80 14.01 -2.06 1.70
C GLU A 80 13.62 -0.57 1.82
N MET A 81 12.66 -0.12 1.01
CA MET A 81 12.19 1.28 1.05
C MET A 81 11.62 1.66 2.42
N MET A 82 11.19 0.67 3.20
CA MET A 82 10.58 0.88 4.51
C MET A 82 11.58 0.70 5.67
N LEU A 83 12.84 0.35 5.39
CA LEU A 83 13.90 0.17 6.41
C LEU A 83 14.12 1.39 7.32
N PRO A 84 14.00 2.65 6.84
CA PRO A 84 14.14 3.81 7.72
C PRO A 84 13.18 3.81 8.92
N LEU A 85 12.06 3.11 8.84
CA LEU A 85 11.10 2.96 9.94
C LEU A 85 11.49 1.84 10.92
N ALA A 86 12.34 0.89 10.51
CA ALA A 86 12.54 -0.36 11.25
C ALA A 86 13.19 -0.13 12.63
N ALA A 87 14.35 0.51 12.67
CA ALA A 87 15.10 0.70 13.92
C ALA A 87 14.34 1.54 14.96
N PRO A 88 13.73 2.70 14.62
CA PRO A 88 12.95 3.48 15.58
C PRO A 88 11.70 2.75 16.11
N LEU A 89 10.96 2.05 15.26
CA LEU A 89 9.77 1.32 15.68
C LEU A 89 10.13 0.09 16.53
N HIS A 90 11.20 -0.62 16.16
CA HIS A 90 11.70 -1.71 16.99
C HIS A 90 12.15 -1.19 18.37
N ALA A 91 12.89 -0.06 18.43
CA ALA A 91 13.28 0.57 19.69
C ALA A 91 12.06 1.03 20.53
N ALA A 92 10.93 1.36 19.89
CA ALA A 92 9.65 1.64 20.55
C ALA A 92 8.92 0.38 21.03
N GLY A 93 9.45 -0.82 20.78
CA GLY A 93 8.94 -2.11 21.27
C GLY A 93 7.94 -2.80 20.33
N PHE A 94 7.89 -2.43 19.06
CA PHE A 94 7.04 -3.09 18.05
C PHE A 94 7.81 -4.22 17.33
N ALA A 95 7.20 -5.39 17.23
CA ALA A 95 7.61 -6.39 16.25
C ALA A 95 7.17 -5.96 14.85
N LEU A 96 8.01 -6.18 13.84
CA LEU A 96 7.79 -5.65 12.50
C LEU A 96 7.83 -6.75 11.46
N LEU A 97 6.90 -6.71 10.51
CA LEU A 97 6.95 -7.48 9.27
C LEU A 97 7.03 -6.48 8.11
N LEU A 98 8.24 -6.28 7.57
CA LEU A 98 8.44 -5.52 6.33
C LEU A 98 8.17 -6.49 5.18
N LEU A 99 7.11 -6.25 4.43
CA LEU A 99 6.56 -7.20 3.46
C LEU A 99 6.72 -6.68 2.02
N ASP A 100 7.23 -7.52 1.12
CA ASP A 100 7.09 -7.31 -0.30
C ASP A 100 5.68 -7.71 -0.76
N ALA A 101 4.97 -6.80 -1.40
CA ALA A 101 3.72 -7.16 -2.06
C ALA A 101 3.96 -8.13 -3.23
N ARG A 102 2.96 -8.92 -3.60
CA ARG A 102 3.05 -9.76 -4.81
C ARG A 102 3.48 -8.95 -6.04
N CYS A 103 4.20 -9.54 -6.96
CA CYS A 103 4.84 -8.91 -8.12
C CYS A 103 5.95 -7.90 -7.78
N HIS A 104 6.36 -7.75 -6.54
CA HIS A 104 7.41 -6.84 -6.08
C HIS A 104 8.51 -7.60 -5.34
N GLY A 105 9.71 -7.00 -5.24
CA GLY A 105 10.85 -7.52 -4.51
C GLY A 105 11.08 -9.01 -4.77
N ARG A 106 11.12 -9.80 -3.71
CA ARG A 106 11.31 -11.27 -3.73
C ARG A 106 10.01 -12.06 -3.59
N SER A 107 8.87 -11.39 -3.49
CA SER A 107 7.55 -12.06 -3.44
C SER A 107 7.18 -12.72 -4.76
N ALA A 108 6.29 -13.71 -4.70
CA ALA A 108 5.85 -14.46 -5.87
C ALA A 108 5.22 -13.55 -6.95
N ASP A 109 5.42 -13.94 -8.21
CA ASP A 109 4.75 -13.32 -9.34
C ASP A 109 3.25 -13.63 -9.36
N ASP A 110 2.50 -12.67 -9.89
CA ASP A 110 1.10 -12.84 -10.25
C ASP A 110 0.83 -12.13 -11.59
N SER A 111 -0.38 -12.29 -12.10
CA SER A 111 -0.80 -11.72 -13.40
C SER A 111 -0.78 -10.19 -13.44
N PHE A 112 -0.90 -9.52 -12.28
CA PHE A 112 -0.83 -8.08 -12.09
C PHE A 112 -0.75 -7.73 -10.60
N ALA A 113 -0.34 -6.50 -10.27
CA ALA A 113 -0.48 -5.89 -8.96
C ALA A 113 -1.64 -4.88 -8.97
N SER A 114 -2.25 -4.62 -7.82
CA SER A 114 -3.33 -3.64 -7.66
C SER A 114 -3.54 -3.31 -6.18
N LEU A 115 -4.18 -2.17 -5.88
CA LEU A 115 -4.52 -1.80 -4.50
C LEU A 115 -5.28 -2.91 -3.75
N PRO A 116 -6.31 -3.59 -4.31
CA PRO A 116 -6.95 -4.72 -3.63
C PRO A 116 -6.00 -5.89 -3.35
N ARG A 117 -5.06 -6.19 -4.25
CA ARG A 117 -4.07 -7.25 -4.04
C ARG A 117 -3.03 -6.89 -2.99
N PHE A 118 -2.61 -5.63 -2.90
CA PHE A 118 -1.83 -5.14 -1.76
C PHE A 118 -2.60 -5.32 -0.45
N ALA A 119 -3.91 -5.05 -0.45
CA ALA A 119 -4.75 -5.25 0.73
C ALA A 119 -4.82 -6.73 1.15
N GLU A 120 -4.98 -7.66 0.20
CA GLU A 120 -4.92 -9.10 0.47
C GLU A 120 -3.55 -9.53 1.03
N ASP A 121 -2.46 -8.96 0.51
CA ASP A 121 -1.10 -9.25 1.00
C ASP A 121 -0.89 -8.73 2.43
N ILE A 122 -1.41 -7.54 2.75
CA ILE A 122 -1.42 -7.00 4.12
C ILE A 122 -2.21 -7.92 5.06
N GLU A 123 -3.41 -8.36 4.67
CA GLU A 123 -4.23 -9.27 5.47
C GLU A 123 -3.51 -10.59 5.74
N THR A 124 -2.85 -11.14 4.71
CA THR A 124 -2.00 -12.32 4.84
C THR A 124 -0.85 -12.09 5.85
N GLY A 125 -0.18 -10.94 5.78
CA GLY A 125 0.86 -10.56 6.74
C GLY A 125 0.34 -10.42 8.17
N LEU A 126 -0.84 -9.84 8.36
CA LEU A 126 -1.50 -9.72 9.67
C LEU A 126 -1.87 -11.09 10.25
N ASP A 127 -2.42 -11.99 9.43
CA ASP A 127 -2.78 -13.34 9.85
C ASP A 127 -1.54 -14.15 10.23
N TRP A 128 -0.45 -13.98 9.47
CA TRP A 128 0.82 -14.62 9.78
C TRP A 128 1.42 -14.07 11.10
N LEU A 129 1.39 -12.76 11.32
CA LEU A 129 1.87 -12.14 12.56
C LEU A 129 1.06 -12.61 13.77
N ALA A 130 -0.26 -12.72 13.63
CA ALA A 130 -1.16 -13.08 14.74
C ALA A 130 -0.85 -14.41 15.39
N VAL A 131 -0.19 -15.32 14.68
CA VAL A 131 0.16 -16.66 15.16
C VAL A 131 1.63 -16.82 15.56
N GLN A 132 2.45 -15.76 15.44
CA GLN A 132 3.84 -15.79 15.87
C GLN A 132 3.93 -15.76 17.40
N PRO A 133 4.78 -16.61 18.03
CA PRO A 133 4.90 -16.66 19.49
C PRO A 133 5.42 -15.36 20.11
N GLU A 134 6.21 -14.60 19.35
CA GLU A 134 6.77 -13.30 19.76
C GLU A 134 5.74 -12.14 19.71
N VAL A 135 4.56 -12.38 19.12
CA VAL A 135 3.58 -11.33 18.82
C VAL A 135 2.34 -11.45 19.72
N ASP A 136 1.82 -10.30 20.15
CA ASP A 136 0.48 -10.22 20.68
C ASP A 136 -0.53 -10.03 19.52
N GLY A 137 -1.15 -11.11 19.09
CA GLY A 137 -2.10 -11.13 17.99
C GLY A 137 -3.34 -10.22 18.17
N GLY A 138 -3.59 -9.73 19.39
CA GLY A 138 -4.65 -8.74 19.69
C GLY A 138 -4.21 -7.28 19.48
N ARG A 139 -2.91 -7.03 19.22
CA ARG A 139 -2.34 -5.68 19.08
C ARG A 139 -1.58 -5.55 17.76
N LEU A 140 -2.33 -5.61 16.66
CA LEU A 140 -1.79 -5.52 15.31
C LEU A 140 -2.12 -4.17 14.67
N GLY A 141 -1.15 -3.63 13.93
CA GLY A 141 -1.32 -2.41 13.15
C GLY A 141 -0.71 -2.53 11.75
N ILE A 142 -0.94 -1.51 10.94
CA ILE A 142 -0.44 -1.43 9.56
C ILE A 142 0.24 -0.09 9.35
N ILE A 143 1.37 -0.11 8.64
CA ILE A 143 1.99 1.07 8.03
C ILE A 143 2.07 0.80 6.53
N GLY A 144 1.48 1.66 5.71
CA GLY A 144 1.57 1.56 4.27
C GLY A 144 2.05 2.86 3.63
N HIS A 145 2.75 2.75 2.50
CA HIS A 145 3.20 3.89 1.71
C HIS A 145 2.50 3.92 0.35
N SER A 146 2.03 5.09 -0.11
CA SER A 146 1.45 5.30 -1.43
C SER A 146 0.29 4.32 -1.73
N VAL A 147 0.43 3.41 -2.71
CA VAL A 147 -0.58 2.37 -2.96
C VAL A 147 -0.75 1.45 -1.75
N GLY A 148 0.33 1.14 -1.03
CA GLY A 148 0.28 0.39 0.23
C GLY A 148 -0.50 1.13 1.32
N ALA A 149 -0.42 2.47 1.35
CA ALA A 149 -1.21 3.30 2.26
C ALA A 149 -2.72 3.25 1.96
N GLY A 150 -3.08 3.34 0.67
CA GLY A 150 -4.47 3.15 0.23
C GLY A 150 -4.98 1.74 0.54
N ALA A 151 -4.14 0.72 0.35
CA ALA A 151 -4.45 -0.67 0.68
C ALA A 151 -4.64 -0.88 2.19
N ALA A 152 -3.82 -0.24 3.04
CA ALA A 152 -3.97 -0.26 4.49
C ALA A 152 -5.33 0.28 4.94
N LEU A 153 -5.80 1.39 4.33
CA LEU A 153 -7.14 1.95 4.59
C LEU A 153 -8.26 1.01 4.10
N LEU A 154 -8.07 0.33 2.97
CA LEU A 154 -9.02 -0.67 2.48
C LEU A 154 -9.11 -1.86 3.45
N VAL A 155 -7.98 -2.37 3.96
CA VAL A 155 -7.98 -3.43 5.00
C VAL A 155 -8.70 -2.95 6.25
N ALA A 156 -8.37 -1.76 6.76
CA ALA A 156 -8.98 -1.22 7.97
C ALA A 156 -10.50 -1.01 7.85
N SER A 157 -11.00 -0.75 6.64
CA SER A 157 -12.44 -0.58 6.39
C SER A 157 -13.24 -1.88 6.46
N ARG A 158 -12.58 -3.06 6.35
CA ARG A 158 -13.23 -4.36 6.27
C ARG A 158 -12.77 -5.38 7.31
N ARG A 159 -11.63 -5.12 8.00
CA ARG A 159 -11.07 -6.01 9.02
C ARG A 159 -11.34 -5.46 10.42
N PRO A 160 -12.21 -6.06 11.22
CA PRO A 160 -12.40 -5.68 12.62
C PRO A 160 -11.19 -6.09 13.46
N GLY A 161 -11.01 -5.42 14.61
CA GLY A 161 -9.96 -5.75 15.57
C GLY A 161 -8.55 -5.26 15.21
N LEU A 162 -8.41 -4.48 14.14
CA LEU A 162 -7.16 -3.79 13.85
C LEU A 162 -6.97 -2.63 14.85
N GLY A 163 -5.77 -2.53 15.45
CA GLY A 163 -5.52 -1.56 16.52
C GLY A 163 -5.17 -0.16 16.01
N ALA A 164 -4.44 -0.04 14.89
CA ALA A 164 -4.08 1.25 14.30
C ALA A 164 -3.62 1.14 12.84
N VAL A 165 -3.75 2.24 12.11
CA VAL A 165 -3.19 2.39 10.75
C VAL A 165 -2.39 3.67 10.64
N VAL A 166 -1.20 3.58 10.03
CA VAL A 166 -0.43 4.72 9.54
C VAL A 166 -0.42 4.68 8.02
N SER A 167 -0.95 5.71 7.39
CA SER A 167 -1.10 5.83 5.94
C SER A 167 -0.20 6.96 5.44
N LEU A 168 0.91 6.58 4.79
CA LEU A 168 1.94 7.51 4.31
C LEU A 168 1.70 7.84 2.83
N ALA A 169 1.47 9.10 2.48
CA ALA A 169 1.30 9.61 1.11
C ALA A 169 0.19 8.89 0.30
N ALA A 170 -0.94 8.55 0.93
CA ALA A 170 -2.06 7.95 0.21
C ALA A 170 -2.71 8.93 -0.76
N PHE A 171 -3.05 8.45 -1.96
CA PHE A 171 -3.94 9.17 -2.87
C PHE A 171 -5.41 9.03 -2.44
N ALA A 172 -6.23 10.06 -2.69
CA ALA A 172 -7.65 10.03 -2.30
C ALA A 172 -8.46 9.05 -3.16
N HIS A 173 -8.14 8.95 -4.46
CA HIS A 173 -8.93 8.16 -5.40
C HIS A 173 -8.07 7.56 -6.52
N PRO A 174 -8.17 6.22 -6.79
CA PRO A 174 -7.35 5.56 -7.81
C PRO A 174 -7.50 6.16 -9.21
N ALA A 175 -8.71 6.59 -9.60
CA ALA A 175 -8.92 7.20 -10.92
C ALA A 175 -8.17 8.53 -11.07
N LEU A 176 -8.06 9.35 -10.01
CA LEU A 176 -7.30 10.60 -10.04
C LEU A 176 -5.81 10.33 -10.20
N MET A 177 -5.29 9.38 -9.42
CA MET A 177 -3.89 8.96 -9.51
C MET A 177 -3.57 8.44 -10.91
N MET A 178 -4.39 7.54 -11.47
CA MET A 178 -4.18 7.01 -12.81
C MET A 178 -4.29 8.09 -13.89
N ARG A 179 -5.22 9.04 -13.77
CA ARG A 179 -5.32 10.17 -14.73
C ARG A 179 -4.06 11.03 -14.73
N ARG A 180 -3.49 11.33 -13.57
CA ARG A 180 -2.21 12.06 -13.47
C ARG A 180 -1.07 11.28 -14.13
N TRP A 181 -0.99 9.97 -13.83
CA TRP A 181 0.01 9.11 -14.44
C TRP A 181 -0.12 9.03 -15.96
N LEU A 182 -1.34 8.88 -16.50
CA LEU A 182 -1.59 8.88 -17.94
C LEU A 182 -1.23 10.23 -18.57
N ALA A 183 -1.56 11.34 -17.91
CA ALA A 183 -1.21 12.68 -18.37
C ALA A 183 0.31 12.88 -18.42
N SER A 184 1.07 12.36 -17.44
CA SER A 184 2.55 12.43 -17.47
C SER A 184 3.17 11.62 -18.63
N LYS A 185 2.41 10.67 -19.21
CA LYS A 185 2.77 9.90 -20.40
C LYS A 185 2.18 10.50 -21.69
N ASN A 186 1.64 11.72 -21.64
CA ASN A 186 0.95 12.38 -22.74
C ASN A 186 -0.24 11.60 -23.31
N ILE A 187 -0.89 10.75 -22.52
CA ILE A 187 -2.09 10.01 -22.91
C ILE A 187 -3.32 10.85 -22.59
N PRO A 188 -4.12 11.27 -23.60
CA PRO A 188 -5.29 12.10 -23.39
C PRO A 188 -6.36 11.34 -22.61
N HIS A 189 -7.08 12.05 -21.71
CA HIS A 189 -8.13 11.41 -20.93
C HIS A 189 -9.23 10.80 -21.82
N TRP A 190 -9.69 11.49 -22.83
CA TRP A 190 -10.72 11.02 -23.75
C TRP A 190 -10.17 10.84 -25.16
N PRO A 191 -10.49 9.72 -25.87
CA PRO A 191 -11.21 8.53 -25.36
C PRO A 191 -10.28 7.51 -24.70
N VAL A 192 -8.96 7.57 -24.91
CA VAL A 192 -7.99 6.52 -24.60
C VAL A 192 -7.86 6.30 -23.09
N GLY A 193 -7.65 7.36 -22.32
CA GLY A 193 -7.53 7.27 -20.87
C GLY A 193 -8.82 6.73 -20.23
N ALA A 194 -10.00 7.16 -20.70
CA ALA A 194 -11.27 6.64 -20.21
C ALA A 194 -11.41 5.13 -20.46
N TYR A 195 -10.99 4.65 -21.65
CA TYR A 195 -10.96 3.22 -21.96
C TYR A 195 -10.00 2.47 -21.02
N ILE A 196 -8.78 3.00 -20.81
CA ILE A 196 -7.78 2.38 -19.93
C ILE A 196 -8.35 2.24 -18.50
N LEU A 197 -8.94 3.31 -17.94
CA LEU A 197 -9.52 3.27 -16.60
C LEU A 197 -10.65 2.23 -16.49
N ALA A 198 -11.53 2.18 -17.47
CA ALA A 198 -12.62 1.20 -17.51
C ALA A 198 -12.08 -0.24 -17.60
N TYR A 199 -11.08 -0.47 -18.46
CA TYR A 199 -10.46 -1.78 -18.63
C TYR A 199 -9.70 -2.22 -17.37
N VAL A 200 -8.98 -1.32 -16.72
CA VAL A 200 -8.28 -1.62 -15.45
C VAL A 200 -9.27 -2.06 -14.37
N GLN A 201 -10.39 -1.36 -14.17
CA GLN A 201 -11.44 -1.78 -13.22
C GLN A 201 -11.95 -3.19 -13.53
N ARG A 202 -12.13 -3.52 -14.83
CA ARG A 202 -12.53 -4.86 -15.24
C ARG A 202 -11.46 -5.91 -14.90
N VAL A 203 -10.16 -5.58 -15.09
CA VAL A 203 -9.05 -6.51 -14.82
C VAL A 203 -8.87 -6.76 -13.32
N ILE A 204 -8.93 -5.69 -12.51
CA ILE A 204 -8.76 -5.80 -11.05
C ILE A 204 -10.00 -6.37 -10.35
N GLY A 205 -11.17 -6.38 -11.01
CA GLY A 205 -12.43 -6.89 -10.47
C GLY A 205 -13.13 -5.95 -9.49
N TYR A 206 -12.70 -4.69 -9.40
CA TYR A 206 -13.27 -3.67 -8.50
C TYR A 206 -13.54 -2.37 -9.23
N ARG A 207 -14.60 -1.67 -8.81
CA ARG A 207 -14.78 -0.26 -9.20
C ARG A 207 -13.81 0.59 -8.37
N PHE A 208 -13.25 1.63 -8.97
CA PHE A 208 -12.35 2.53 -8.24
C PHE A 208 -13.02 3.20 -7.04
N ASP A 209 -14.33 3.51 -7.16
CA ASP A 209 -15.11 4.08 -6.05
C ASP A 209 -15.16 3.16 -4.83
N ASP A 210 -15.23 1.83 -5.05
CA ASP A 210 -15.37 0.85 -3.95
C ASP A 210 -14.07 0.67 -3.15
N ILE A 211 -12.93 1.03 -3.75
CA ILE A 211 -11.60 0.87 -3.15
C ILE A 211 -10.89 2.20 -2.90
N ALA A 212 -11.55 3.33 -3.17
CA ALA A 212 -10.96 4.66 -3.02
C ALA A 212 -10.76 5.01 -1.54
N PRO A 213 -9.55 5.42 -1.10
CA PRO A 213 -9.30 5.86 0.27
C PRO A 213 -10.29 6.88 0.81
N CYS A 214 -10.71 7.87 0.01
CA CYS A 214 -11.74 8.85 0.39
C CYS A 214 -13.15 8.26 0.55
N ARG A 215 -13.37 6.98 0.20
CA ARG A 215 -14.62 6.25 0.42
C ARG A 215 -14.48 5.23 1.54
N THR A 216 -13.39 4.46 1.50
CA THR A 216 -13.15 3.39 2.48
C THR A 216 -12.92 3.92 3.89
N ILE A 217 -12.35 5.13 4.04
CA ILE A 217 -12.09 5.77 5.34
C ILE A 217 -13.36 5.93 6.19
N ALA A 218 -14.52 6.15 5.58
CA ALA A 218 -15.80 6.26 6.29
C ALA A 218 -16.21 4.97 7.04
N HIS A 219 -15.63 3.83 6.67
CA HIS A 219 -15.88 2.52 7.29
C HIS A 219 -14.81 2.09 8.27
N VAL A 220 -13.70 2.84 8.38
CA VAL A 220 -12.62 2.55 9.33
C VAL A 220 -13.06 2.86 10.75
N ARG A 221 -12.74 1.95 11.69
CA ARG A 221 -13.14 2.07 13.11
C ARG A 221 -11.94 2.20 14.06
N CYS A 222 -10.75 1.82 13.62
CA CYS A 222 -9.54 1.99 14.41
C CYS A 222 -8.93 3.38 14.21
N PRO A 223 -8.07 3.85 15.13
CA PRO A 223 -7.28 5.06 14.95
C PRO A 223 -6.45 5.03 13.66
N VAL A 224 -6.44 6.15 12.93
CA VAL A 224 -5.68 6.33 11.70
C VAL A 224 -4.83 7.59 11.80
N LEU A 225 -3.54 7.47 11.46
CA LEU A 225 -2.66 8.60 11.22
C LEU A 225 -2.39 8.70 9.72
N LEU A 226 -2.90 9.76 9.09
CA LEU A 226 -2.52 10.15 7.73
C LEU A 226 -1.26 11.01 7.80
N VAL A 227 -0.20 10.62 7.10
CA VAL A 227 1.04 11.40 6.99
C VAL A 227 1.26 11.77 5.54
N HIS A 228 1.55 13.04 5.25
CA HIS A 228 1.73 13.49 3.88
C HIS A 228 2.83 14.55 3.76
N GLY A 229 3.66 14.42 2.71
CA GLY A 229 4.66 15.42 2.39
C GLY A 229 4.01 16.70 1.83
N GLN A 230 4.40 17.87 2.34
CA GLN A 230 3.86 19.16 1.88
C GLN A 230 4.18 19.42 0.39
N ASP A 231 5.35 18.96 -0.05
CA ASP A 231 5.89 19.20 -1.39
C ASP A 231 5.74 17.96 -2.29
N ASP A 232 4.79 17.08 -1.98
CA ASP A 232 4.51 15.87 -2.76
C ASP A 232 3.90 16.25 -4.12
N ALA A 233 4.71 16.13 -5.18
CA ALA A 233 4.31 16.39 -6.55
C ALA A 233 3.61 15.19 -7.22
N THR A 234 3.75 14.00 -6.67
CA THR A 234 3.13 12.76 -7.18
C THR A 234 1.68 12.64 -6.70
N VAL A 235 1.47 12.85 -5.41
CA VAL A 235 0.16 12.88 -4.76
C VAL A 235 0.05 14.18 -3.97
N PRO A 236 -0.69 15.19 -4.43
CA PRO A 236 -0.83 16.44 -3.70
C PRO A 236 -1.36 16.27 -2.29
N ALA A 237 -0.81 17.00 -1.31
CA ALA A 237 -1.19 16.90 0.11
C ALA A 237 -2.69 17.16 0.37
N ASP A 238 -3.36 17.87 -0.54
CA ASP A 238 -4.82 18.07 -0.49
C ASP A 238 -5.61 16.76 -0.58
N GLU A 239 -5.04 15.71 -1.14
CA GLU A 239 -5.69 14.39 -1.18
C GLU A 239 -5.75 13.75 0.22
N ALA A 240 -4.76 13.97 1.08
CA ALA A 240 -4.83 13.55 2.48
C ALA A 240 -5.93 14.30 3.25
N ARG A 241 -6.12 15.60 2.96
CA ARG A 241 -7.23 16.38 3.52
C ARG A 241 -8.60 15.88 3.05
N GLN A 242 -8.71 15.46 1.78
CA GLN A 242 -9.93 14.85 1.23
C GLN A 242 -10.24 13.51 1.92
N ILE A 243 -9.23 12.68 2.19
CA ILE A 243 -9.41 11.43 2.94
C ILE A 243 -9.88 11.74 4.36
N GLN A 244 -9.22 12.66 5.07
CA GLN A 244 -9.59 13.05 6.43
C GLN A 244 -11.03 13.59 6.48
N ALA A 245 -11.40 14.47 5.57
CA ALA A 245 -12.74 15.07 5.52
C ALA A 245 -13.87 14.06 5.25
N ALA A 246 -13.54 12.91 4.68
CA ALA A 246 -14.50 11.82 4.42
C ALA A 246 -14.60 10.82 5.58
N ALA A 247 -13.79 10.94 6.62
CA ALA A 247 -13.85 10.08 7.80
C ALA A 247 -15.10 10.37 8.64
N LEU A 248 -15.62 9.34 9.30
CA LEU A 248 -16.70 9.46 10.25
C LEU A 248 -16.16 9.46 11.69
N GLY A 249 -16.43 10.50 12.45
CA GLY A 249 -15.93 10.68 13.82
C GLY A 249 -14.45 11.11 13.87
N ASP A 250 -13.86 11.06 15.06
CA ASP A 250 -12.52 11.61 15.36
C ASP A 250 -11.41 10.54 15.31
N VAL A 251 -11.58 9.51 14.48
CA VAL A 251 -10.60 8.41 14.40
C VAL A 251 -9.38 8.74 13.53
N VAL A 252 -9.38 9.86 12.81
CA VAL A 252 -8.34 10.22 11.84
C VAL A 252 -7.57 11.46 12.27
N GLU A 253 -6.28 11.29 12.55
CA GLU A 253 -5.30 12.37 12.70
C GLU A 253 -4.62 12.64 11.35
N LEU A 254 -4.38 13.91 10.99
CA LEU A 254 -3.61 14.30 9.80
C LEU A 254 -2.33 15.01 10.20
N LEU A 255 -1.22 14.55 9.66
CA LEU A 255 0.09 15.12 9.83
C LEU A 255 0.69 15.49 8.46
N VAL A 256 0.66 16.78 8.12
CA VAL A 256 1.38 17.31 6.96
C VAL A 256 2.77 17.73 7.40
N ILE A 257 3.81 17.23 6.72
CA ILE A 257 5.21 17.41 7.07
C ILE A 257 6.00 17.97 5.88
N PRO A 258 7.12 18.68 6.10
CA PRO A 258 8.02 19.02 5.02
C PRO A 258 8.52 17.75 4.32
N GLY A 259 8.58 17.77 3.00
CA GLY A 259 9.07 16.64 2.20
C GLY A 259 8.23 16.31 0.99
N SER A 260 8.73 15.40 0.16
CA SER A 260 8.12 14.92 -1.08
C SER A 260 7.42 13.57 -0.89
N HIS A 261 7.07 12.90 -2.00
CA HIS A 261 6.39 11.59 -1.99
C HIS A 261 7.21 10.49 -1.27
N ASP A 262 8.51 10.44 -1.54
CA ASP A 262 9.41 9.39 -1.05
C ASP A 262 10.46 9.90 -0.06
N ASN A 263 10.49 11.20 0.23
CA ASN A 263 11.47 11.81 1.13
C ASN A 263 10.79 12.80 2.08
N TYR A 264 10.78 12.44 3.36
CA TYR A 264 10.09 13.16 4.43
C TYR A 264 11.02 14.05 5.28
N GLY A 265 12.07 14.62 4.68
CA GLY A 265 12.94 15.61 5.35
C GLY A 265 13.59 15.08 6.64
N ASP A 266 13.35 15.74 7.77
CA ASP A 266 13.84 15.29 9.11
C ASP A 266 13.07 14.03 9.56
N VAL A 267 13.49 12.88 9.03
CA VAL A 267 12.91 11.57 9.30
C VAL A 267 12.86 11.27 10.81
N GLY A 268 13.89 11.64 11.55
CA GLY A 268 13.98 11.36 13.00
C GLY A 268 12.85 11.98 13.80
N ARG A 269 12.56 13.27 13.60
CA ARG A 269 11.47 13.98 14.29
C ARG A 269 10.10 13.43 13.88
N GLN A 270 9.92 13.12 12.60
CA GLN A 270 8.64 12.64 12.08
C GLN A 270 8.34 11.22 12.57
N ILE A 271 9.36 10.37 12.65
CA ILE A 271 9.21 9.01 13.20
C ILE A 271 8.85 9.07 14.69
N GLY A 272 9.34 10.04 15.46
CA GLY A 272 8.93 10.23 16.86
C GLY A 272 7.41 10.39 16.99
N ARG A 273 6.80 11.28 16.18
CA ARG A 273 5.35 11.50 16.18
C ARG A 273 4.54 10.26 15.76
N LEU A 274 5.07 9.50 14.80
CA LEU A 274 4.48 8.24 14.36
C LEU A 274 4.56 7.18 15.46
N SER A 275 5.73 7.06 16.11
CA SER A 275 5.90 6.14 17.26
C SER A 275 4.99 6.50 18.42
N ASP A 276 4.84 7.78 18.76
CA ASP A 276 3.93 8.27 19.81
C ASP A 276 2.47 7.90 19.51
N PHE A 277 2.03 8.07 18.25
CA PHE A 277 0.69 7.65 17.82
C PHE A 277 0.50 6.14 18.02
N LEU A 278 1.44 5.32 17.55
CA LEU A 278 1.37 3.86 17.68
C LEU A 278 1.44 3.40 19.13
N LEU A 279 2.26 4.05 19.98
CA LEU A 279 2.33 3.75 21.42
C LEU A 279 1.02 4.06 22.12
N ARG A 280 0.36 5.17 21.79
CA ARG A 280 -0.97 5.52 22.37
C ARG A 280 -2.06 4.51 21.96
N THR A 281 -1.98 3.97 20.74
CA THR A 281 -3.04 3.14 20.15
C THR A 281 -2.81 1.64 20.31
N LEU A 282 -1.56 1.17 20.25
CA LEU A 282 -1.17 -0.23 20.33
C LEU A 282 -0.32 -0.55 21.57
N GLY A 283 0.17 0.46 22.28
CA GLY A 283 0.96 0.27 23.49
C GLY A 283 0.17 -0.48 24.58
N ARG A 284 0.85 -0.97 25.59
CA ARG A 284 0.18 -1.56 26.77
C ARG A 284 -0.68 -0.48 27.40
N MET A 285 -1.98 -0.71 27.48
CA MET A 285 -2.75 -0.09 28.54
C MET A 285 -2.24 -0.69 29.85
N GLY A 286 -1.55 0.12 30.62
CA GLY A 286 -0.99 -0.23 31.92
C GLY A 286 -2.07 -0.63 32.93
#